data_67455c602131445b8cf7e9437f884af4
#
_entry.id   67455c602131445b8cf7e9437f884af4
#
_cell.length_a   1.000
_cell.length_b   1.000
_cell.length_c   1.000
_cell.angle_alpha   90.00
_cell.angle_beta   90.00
_cell.angle_gamma   90.00
#
_symmetry.space_group_name_H-M   'P 1'
#
loop_
_entity.id
_entity.type
_entity.pdbx_description
1 polymer ?
#
loop_
_entity_poly.entity_id
_entity_poly.type
_entity_poly.pdbx_seq_one_letter_code
_entity_poly.pdbx_strand_id
1 'polypeptide(L)'
;MNTLPALGPLLVVALLGALAPAANAQEQKPANEQVIVPEVDRRDLKLPRIASKDIEVGAFAGTYATQNFGAAAVAGVRLGYHITEDVFVVGAYGASKASDDAFRQVLPGGVIADGAEKLTYINLSAGYNLLPGEVFLGRNRAKASAVYVIGGVGTTKFNEQSRQTLNFGLGLRVYLGQRSALQVDMRDHVFSLDLLGKRQNTHNLELTAGFAYYF
;
A
#
# COMPACT_ATOMS: atom_id res chain seq x y z
N MET A 1 33.60 -8.58 -58.26
CA MET A 1 33.38 -7.16 -58.63
C MET A 1 32.93 -6.51 -57.36
N ASN A 2 33.86 -5.92 -56.64
CA ASN A 2 34.14 -4.50 -56.45
C ASN A 2 32.94 -3.81 -55.77
N THR A 3 33.01 -3.14 -54.67
CA THR A 3 34.06 -2.34 -54.01
C THR A 3 33.62 -1.93 -52.59
N LEU A 4 34.52 -1.95 -51.63
CA LEU A 4 34.61 -1.10 -50.45
C LEU A 4 35.07 0.32 -50.86
N PRO A 5 35.22 1.34 -50.00
CA PRO A 5 34.72 1.68 -48.66
C PRO A 5 34.30 3.17 -48.55
N ALA A 6 33.86 3.64 -47.39
CA ALA A 6 33.91 5.05 -47.06
C ALA A 6 34.23 5.29 -45.58
N LEU A 7 35.40 5.86 -45.36
CA LEU A 7 35.89 6.40 -44.10
C LEU A 7 35.11 7.67 -43.69
N GLY A 8 34.74 7.77 -42.42
CA GLY A 8 34.24 9.00 -41.82
C GLY A 8 35.37 9.91 -41.30
N PRO A 9 35.17 11.22 -41.23
CA PRO A 9 36.21 12.16 -40.87
C PRO A 9 36.37 12.37 -39.37
N LEU A 10 37.63 12.40 -38.94
CA LEU A 10 38.11 12.89 -37.65
C LEU A 10 37.73 14.36 -37.46
N LEU A 11 37.14 14.70 -36.30
CA LEU A 11 36.93 16.07 -35.88
C LEU A 11 38.08 16.50 -34.97
N VAL A 12 38.91 17.36 -35.51
CA VAL A 12 39.97 18.07 -34.79
C VAL A 12 39.35 19.25 -34.05
N VAL A 13 39.40 19.22 -32.72
CA VAL A 13 39.01 20.38 -31.90
C VAL A 13 40.26 21.23 -31.66
N ALA A 14 40.26 22.39 -32.28
CA ALA A 14 41.29 23.42 -32.08
C ALA A 14 41.03 24.16 -30.75
N LEU A 15 42.06 24.19 -29.91
CA LEU A 15 42.14 24.99 -28.69
C LEU A 15 42.44 26.44 -29.07
N LEU A 16 41.46 27.33 -28.95
CA LEU A 16 41.68 28.78 -28.99
C LEU A 16 41.68 29.31 -27.55
N GLY A 17 42.85 29.64 -27.07
CA GLY A 17 43.06 30.41 -25.85
C GLY A 17 42.60 31.85 -26.03
N ALA A 18 41.62 32.28 -25.26
CA ALA A 18 41.23 33.67 -25.13
C ALA A 18 41.82 34.25 -23.84
N LEU A 19 42.73 35.21 -23.98
CA LEU A 19 43.15 36.07 -22.86
C LEU A 19 41.96 36.91 -22.42
N ALA A 20 41.49 36.69 -21.20
CA ALA A 20 40.53 37.57 -20.54
C ALA A 20 41.30 38.71 -19.84
N PRO A 21 40.89 39.97 -19.99
CA PRO A 21 41.44 41.08 -19.22
C PRO A 21 41.03 40.94 -17.73
N ALA A 22 41.99 41.20 -16.87
CA ALA A 22 41.76 41.30 -15.43
C ALA A 22 40.75 42.41 -15.14
N ALA A 23 39.51 42.08 -14.86
CA ALA A 23 38.53 43.01 -14.31
C ALA A 23 38.88 43.23 -12.82
N ASN A 24 39.21 44.48 -12.50
CA ASN A 24 39.36 44.93 -11.14
C ASN A 24 38.02 44.66 -10.39
N ALA A 25 38.05 43.69 -9.51
CA ALA A 25 36.98 43.50 -8.53
C ALA A 25 37.00 44.73 -7.58
N GLN A 26 36.12 45.69 -7.83
CA GLN A 26 35.77 46.64 -6.79
C GLN A 26 35.13 45.88 -5.66
N GLU A 27 35.77 45.91 -4.50
CA GLU A 27 35.25 45.49 -3.22
C GLU A 27 33.95 46.28 -2.97
N GLN A 28 32.81 45.74 -3.37
CA GLN A 28 31.51 46.21 -2.92
C GLN A 28 31.41 45.87 -1.45
N LYS A 29 31.60 46.91 -0.63
CA LYS A 29 31.22 46.93 0.78
C LYS A 29 29.82 46.34 0.89
N PRO A 30 29.61 45.31 1.70
CA PRO A 30 28.27 44.74 1.86
C PRO A 30 27.35 45.86 2.35
N ALA A 31 26.38 46.23 1.53
CA ALA A 31 25.24 46.99 2.00
C ALA A 31 24.68 46.21 3.20
N ASN A 32 24.45 46.88 4.30
CA ASN A 32 23.77 46.35 5.44
C ASN A 32 22.43 45.81 4.93
N GLU A 33 22.44 44.58 4.53
CA GLU A 33 21.25 43.83 4.25
C GLU A 33 20.60 43.63 5.61
N GLN A 34 19.58 44.39 5.85
CA GLN A 34 18.78 44.31 7.04
C GLN A 34 18.13 42.93 7.02
N VAL A 35 18.79 41.98 7.66
CA VAL A 35 18.23 40.62 7.84
C VAL A 35 16.95 40.84 8.66
N ILE A 36 15.83 40.87 7.95
CA ILE A 36 14.52 40.76 8.56
C ILE A 36 14.48 39.39 9.21
N VAL A 37 14.79 39.34 10.49
CA VAL A 37 14.54 38.13 11.30
C VAL A 37 13.02 38.09 11.45
N PRO A 38 12.33 37.12 10.82
CA PRO A 38 10.89 36.99 11.03
C PRO A 38 10.68 36.69 12.51
N GLU A 39 10.01 37.55 13.23
CA GLU A 39 9.48 37.21 14.57
C GLU A 39 8.33 36.20 14.43
N VAL A 40 8.60 35.10 13.84
CA VAL A 40 7.67 33.98 13.85
C VAL A 40 8.19 33.03 14.92
N ASP A 41 7.46 32.99 16.03
CA ASP A 41 7.69 31.95 17.03
C ASP A 41 7.87 30.63 16.35
N ARG A 42 9.06 30.04 16.49
CA ARG A 42 9.33 28.69 15.97
C ARG A 42 8.33 27.77 16.65
N ARG A 43 7.27 27.42 15.93
CA ARG A 43 6.39 26.34 16.36
C ARG A 43 7.27 25.11 16.56
N ASP A 44 7.32 24.61 17.78
CA ASP A 44 7.83 23.29 18.09
C ASP A 44 6.92 22.27 17.41
N LEU A 45 7.21 22.00 16.14
CA LEU A 45 6.57 20.94 15.40
C LEU A 45 7.11 19.63 16.00
N LYS A 46 6.33 19.05 16.90
CA LYS A 46 6.57 17.66 17.29
C LYS A 46 6.38 16.81 16.05
N LEU A 47 7.48 16.44 15.43
CA LEU A 47 7.47 15.48 14.33
C LEU A 47 6.71 14.23 14.81
N PRO A 48 5.65 13.82 14.12
CA PRO A 48 4.94 12.60 14.47
C PRO A 48 5.92 11.45 14.39
N ARG A 49 6.20 10.80 15.51
CA ARG A 49 7.03 9.61 15.53
C ARG A 49 6.17 8.44 15.08
N ILE A 50 6.60 7.73 14.07
CA ILE A 50 6.12 6.38 13.74
C ILE A 50 6.38 5.52 14.98
N ALA A 51 5.39 4.71 15.35
CA ALA A 51 5.51 3.86 16.51
C ALA A 51 6.73 2.93 16.34
N SER A 52 7.73 3.10 17.20
CA SER A 52 8.94 2.25 17.23
C SER A 52 8.69 0.90 17.92
N LYS A 53 7.50 0.34 17.74
CA LYS A 53 7.08 -0.90 18.39
C LYS A 53 6.84 -1.95 17.33
N ASP A 54 7.38 -3.12 17.56
CA ASP A 54 7.56 -4.14 16.55
C ASP A 54 6.32 -5.02 16.34
N ILE A 55 5.47 -5.15 17.38
CA ILE A 55 4.30 -6.03 17.34
C ILE A 55 3.02 -5.22 17.18
N GLU A 56 2.25 -5.55 16.15
CA GLU A 56 0.94 -4.98 15.85
C GLU A 56 -0.14 -6.03 16.07
N VAL A 57 -1.19 -5.69 16.83
CA VAL A 57 -2.41 -6.50 16.94
C VAL A 57 -3.58 -5.63 16.51
N GLY A 58 -4.41 -6.14 15.61
CA GLY A 58 -5.51 -5.36 15.07
C GLY A 58 -6.75 -6.19 14.77
N ALA A 59 -7.86 -5.47 14.61
CA ALA A 59 -9.12 -6.02 14.12
C ALA A 59 -9.59 -5.15 12.95
N PHE A 60 -10.30 -5.77 12.02
CA PHE A 60 -10.83 -5.10 10.84
C PHE A 60 -12.23 -5.60 10.50
N ALA A 61 -12.97 -4.74 9.80
CA ALA A 61 -14.25 -5.09 9.20
C ALA A 61 -14.43 -4.35 7.88
N GLY A 62 -15.24 -4.88 6.99
CA GLY A 62 -15.47 -4.27 5.69
C GLY A 62 -16.33 -5.12 4.77
N THR A 63 -15.99 -5.08 3.50
CA THR A 63 -16.71 -5.81 2.43
C THR A 63 -15.75 -6.72 1.69
N TYR A 64 -16.20 -7.94 1.43
CA TYR A 64 -15.53 -8.94 0.62
C TYR A 64 -16.40 -9.25 -0.59
N ALA A 65 -15.93 -8.90 -1.79
CA ALA A 65 -16.61 -9.16 -3.05
C ALA A 65 -16.01 -10.41 -3.68
N THR A 66 -16.78 -11.49 -3.68
CA THR A 66 -16.39 -12.75 -4.32
C THR A 66 -16.81 -12.69 -5.78
N GLN A 67 -15.89 -12.96 -6.69
CA GLN A 67 -16.20 -13.05 -8.12
C GLN A 67 -17.32 -14.08 -8.34
N ASN A 68 -18.40 -13.67 -8.98
CA ASN A 68 -19.62 -14.45 -9.27
C ASN A 68 -20.58 -14.65 -8.08
N PHE A 69 -20.21 -14.36 -6.82
CA PHE A 69 -21.07 -14.58 -5.65
C PHE A 69 -21.48 -13.29 -4.92
N GLY A 70 -21.19 -12.12 -5.53
CA GLY A 70 -21.56 -10.84 -4.95
C GLY A 70 -20.64 -10.39 -3.81
N ALA A 71 -21.09 -9.39 -3.06
CA ALA A 71 -20.34 -8.78 -1.96
C ALA A 71 -21.03 -9.04 -0.63
N ALA A 72 -20.26 -9.35 0.40
CA ALA A 72 -20.75 -9.58 1.75
C ALA A 72 -19.83 -8.91 2.78
N ALA A 73 -20.34 -8.77 4.01
CA ALA A 73 -19.54 -8.25 5.09
C ALA A 73 -18.43 -9.23 5.47
N VAL A 74 -17.24 -8.69 5.76
CA VAL A 74 -16.09 -9.41 6.29
C VAL A 74 -15.67 -8.80 7.61
N ALA A 75 -15.21 -9.63 8.52
CA ALA A 75 -14.55 -9.19 9.74
C ALA A 75 -13.41 -10.15 10.10
N GLY A 76 -12.39 -9.62 10.78
CA GLY A 76 -11.23 -10.42 11.11
C GLY A 76 -10.27 -9.75 12.07
N VAL A 77 -9.17 -10.46 12.31
CA VAL A 77 -8.06 -10.02 13.16
C VAL A 77 -6.75 -10.13 12.40
N ARG A 78 -5.78 -9.32 12.81
CA ARG A 78 -4.42 -9.34 12.26
C ARG A 78 -3.38 -9.29 13.36
N LEU A 79 -2.25 -9.92 13.09
CA LEU A 79 -1.05 -9.87 13.90
C LEU A 79 0.11 -9.51 12.99
N GLY A 80 0.76 -8.39 13.26
CA GLY A 80 1.87 -7.86 12.47
C GLY A 80 3.16 -7.84 13.28
N TYR A 81 4.28 -7.98 12.57
CA TYR A 81 5.62 -7.76 13.10
C TYR A 81 6.38 -6.83 12.15
N HIS A 82 6.83 -5.69 12.67
CA HIS A 82 7.59 -4.68 11.94
C HIS A 82 9.08 -5.00 12.06
N ILE A 83 9.69 -5.41 10.95
CA ILE A 83 11.11 -5.77 10.88
C ILE A 83 11.96 -4.50 10.83
N THR A 84 11.48 -3.50 10.09
CA THR A 84 12.04 -2.15 10.00
C THR A 84 10.90 -1.13 9.99
N GLU A 85 11.23 0.16 9.92
CA GLU A 85 10.22 1.22 9.75
C GLU A 85 9.40 1.05 8.46
N ASP A 86 10.00 0.43 7.42
CA ASP A 86 9.37 0.27 6.11
C ASP A 86 8.84 -1.14 5.87
N VAL A 87 9.49 -2.17 6.41
CA VAL A 87 9.19 -3.58 6.12
C VAL A 87 8.49 -4.24 7.29
N PHE A 88 7.38 -4.89 7.00
CA PHE A 88 6.62 -5.63 7.99
C PHE A 88 6.04 -6.94 7.44
N VAL A 89 5.72 -7.86 8.33
CA VAL A 89 5.03 -9.11 8.02
C VAL A 89 3.74 -9.14 8.82
N VAL A 90 2.65 -9.58 8.20
CA VAL A 90 1.35 -9.66 8.85
C VAL A 90 0.65 -10.97 8.55
N GLY A 91 0.20 -11.64 9.62
CA GLY A 91 -0.77 -12.72 9.58
C GLY A 91 -2.18 -12.15 9.75
N ALA A 92 -3.13 -12.58 8.94
CA ALA A 92 -4.52 -12.16 9.03
C ALA A 92 -5.45 -13.35 8.96
N TYR A 93 -6.48 -13.33 9.79
CA TYR A 93 -7.61 -14.25 9.75
C TYR A 93 -8.89 -13.46 9.54
N GLY A 94 -9.65 -13.81 8.50
CA GLY A 94 -10.93 -13.17 8.21
C GLY A 94 -12.05 -14.18 7.95
N ALA A 95 -13.26 -13.75 8.22
CA ALA A 95 -14.48 -14.49 7.97
C ALA A 95 -15.52 -13.63 7.26
N SER A 96 -16.11 -14.20 6.22
CA SER A 96 -17.17 -13.60 5.41
C SER A 96 -18.23 -14.66 5.09
N LYS A 97 -19.26 -14.25 4.35
CA LYS A 97 -20.25 -15.16 3.77
C LYS A 97 -20.30 -14.88 2.27
N ALA A 98 -20.37 -15.92 1.46
CA ALA A 98 -20.68 -15.82 0.04
C ALA A 98 -22.14 -16.19 -0.18
N SER A 99 -22.90 -15.34 -0.86
CA SER A 99 -24.31 -15.58 -1.21
C SER A 99 -24.45 -15.87 -2.70
N ASP A 100 -25.35 -16.76 -3.04
CA ASP A 100 -25.69 -17.06 -4.43
C ASP A 100 -26.98 -16.35 -4.91
N ASP A 101 -27.39 -15.28 -4.23
CA ASP A 101 -28.61 -14.55 -4.56
C ASP A 101 -28.70 -14.13 -6.05
N ALA A 102 -27.53 -13.76 -6.63
CA ALA A 102 -27.47 -13.42 -8.06
C ALA A 102 -27.75 -14.64 -8.97
N PHE A 103 -27.31 -15.84 -8.57
CA PHE A 103 -27.61 -17.06 -9.32
C PHE A 103 -29.05 -17.52 -9.16
N ARG A 104 -29.67 -17.29 -8.01
CA ARG A 104 -31.08 -17.63 -7.78
C ARG A 104 -32.05 -16.87 -8.65
N GLN A 105 -31.67 -15.73 -9.16
CA GLN A 105 -32.48 -14.96 -10.13
C GLN A 105 -32.54 -15.64 -11.50
N VAL A 106 -31.56 -16.44 -11.87
CA VAL A 106 -31.44 -17.09 -13.18
C VAL A 106 -31.67 -18.60 -13.10
N LEU A 107 -31.28 -19.22 -11.99
CA LEU A 107 -31.38 -20.65 -11.71
C LEU A 107 -32.27 -20.89 -10.46
N PRO A 108 -33.55 -21.29 -10.64
CA PRO A 108 -34.36 -21.68 -9.51
C PRO A 108 -33.72 -22.85 -8.75
N GLY A 109 -33.28 -22.60 -7.52
CA GLY A 109 -32.54 -23.56 -6.69
C GLY A 109 -31.12 -23.11 -6.33
N GLY A 110 -30.56 -22.14 -7.06
CA GLY A 110 -29.23 -21.59 -6.77
C GLY A 110 -28.08 -22.57 -7.03
N VAL A 111 -26.87 -22.17 -6.63
CA VAL A 111 -25.63 -22.98 -6.70
C VAL A 111 -25.20 -23.46 -5.32
N ILE A 112 -25.66 -22.77 -4.26
CA ILE A 112 -25.41 -23.10 -2.86
C ILE A 112 -26.71 -23.62 -2.21
N ALA A 113 -26.65 -24.79 -1.60
CA ALA A 113 -27.83 -25.46 -1.05
C ALA A 113 -28.62 -24.59 -0.04
N ASP A 114 -27.92 -23.84 0.82
CA ASP A 114 -28.51 -22.98 1.86
C ASP A 114 -28.52 -21.48 1.48
N GLY A 115 -28.23 -21.12 0.22
CA GLY A 115 -28.24 -19.72 -0.27
C GLY A 115 -27.06 -18.87 0.20
N ALA A 116 -26.32 -19.29 1.18
CA ALA A 116 -25.11 -18.60 1.66
C ALA A 116 -24.11 -19.59 2.25
N GLU A 117 -22.86 -19.48 1.88
CA GLU A 117 -21.76 -20.33 2.36
C GLU A 117 -20.74 -19.50 3.12
N LYS A 118 -20.21 -20.09 4.21
CA LYS A 118 -19.18 -19.46 5.01
C LYS A 118 -17.84 -19.50 4.28
N LEU A 119 -17.23 -18.33 4.14
CA LEU A 119 -15.89 -18.16 3.62
C LEU A 119 -14.97 -17.71 4.76
N THR A 120 -13.89 -18.43 4.97
CA THR A 120 -12.85 -18.04 5.92
C THR A 120 -11.48 -18.11 5.27
N TYR A 121 -10.59 -17.22 5.65
CA TYR A 121 -9.22 -17.24 5.15
C TYR A 121 -8.21 -17.00 6.26
N ILE A 122 -7.02 -17.55 6.05
CA ILE A 122 -5.81 -17.24 6.80
C ILE A 122 -4.70 -16.91 5.82
N ASN A 123 -4.06 -15.75 6.00
CA ASN A 123 -3.03 -15.25 5.11
C ASN A 123 -1.79 -14.86 5.90
N LEU A 124 -0.63 -15.09 5.29
CA LEU A 124 0.66 -14.54 5.71
C LEU A 124 1.19 -13.67 4.59
N SER A 125 1.49 -12.42 4.88
CA SER A 125 1.84 -11.41 3.88
C SER A 125 3.00 -10.57 4.35
N ALA A 126 3.85 -10.16 3.41
CA ALA A 126 4.86 -9.13 3.61
C ALA A 126 4.33 -7.78 3.10
N GLY A 127 4.68 -6.71 3.78
CA GLY A 127 4.29 -5.37 3.40
C GLY A 127 5.47 -4.41 3.39
N TYR A 128 5.33 -3.36 2.60
CA TYR A 128 6.33 -2.30 2.48
C TYR A 128 5.65 -0.93 2.48
N ASN A 129 6.10 -0.02 3.37
CA ASN A 129 5.65 1.36 3.43
C ASN A 129 6.28 2.14 2.27
N LEU A 130 5.48 2.45 1.24
CA LEU A 130 5.95 3.16 0.03
C LEU A 130 6.09 4.65 0.25
N LEU A 131 5.08 5.26 0.88
CA LEU A 131 4.95 6.70 1.01
C LEU A 131 4.63 7.05 2.46
N PRO A 132 5.67 7.34 3.27
CA PRO A 132 5.45 7.97 4.56
C PRO A 132 4.93 9.40 4.34
N GLY A 133 3.97 9.85 5.14
CA GLY A 133 3.34 11.14 4.99
C GLY A 133 2.66 11.61 6.25
N GLU A 134 1.93 12.71 6.11
CA GLU A 134 1.13 13.27 7.19
C GLU A 134 -0.30 13.52 6.71
N VAL A 135 -1.25 13.19 7.54
CA VAL A 135 -2.66 13.49 7.33
C VAL A 135 -3.11 14.52 8.37
N PHE A 136 -3.74 15.60 7.91
CA PHE A 136 -4.29 16.61 8.78
C PHE A 136 -5.71 16.23 9.20
N LEU A 137 -5.87 15.92 10.48
CA LEU A 137 -7.18 15.68 11.10
C LEU A 137 -7.67 16.99 11.73
N GLY A 138 -8.48 17.75 10.98
CA GLY A 138 -8.94 19.09 11.37
C GLY A 138 -7.88 20.17 11.17
N ARG A 139 -8.09 21.34 11.76
CA ARG A 139 -7.26 22.54 11.51
C ARG A 139 -5.85 22.51 12.11
N ASN A 140 -5.61 21.72 13.18
CA ASN A 140 -4.38 21.86 13.97
C ASN A 140 -3.72 20.53 14.38
N ARG A 141 -4.11 19.38 13.81
CA ARG A 141 -3.57 18.09 14.21
C ARG A 141 -3.02 17.32 13.00
N ALA A 142 -1.72 17.40 12.81
CA ALA A 142 -1.02 16.51 11.90
C ALA A 142 -0.83 15.14 12.55
N LYS A 143 -1.06 14.08 11.80
CA LYS A 143 -0.86 12.68 12.19
C LYS A 143 0.02 12.01 11.15
N ALA A 144 1.02 11.25 11.61
CA ALA A 144 1.83 10.43 10.72
C ALA A 144 0.93 9.43 9.99
N SER A 145 1.21 9.22 8.74
CA SER A 145 0.52 8.25 7.89
C SER A 145 1.52 7.52 7.00
N ALA A 146 1.13 6.38 6.49
CA ALA A 146 1.91 5.65 5.50
C ALA A 146 0.97 4.96 4.52
N VAL A 147 1.26 5.11 3.23
CA VAL A 147 0.70 4.25 2.20
C VAL A 147 1.62 3.06 2.02
N TYR A 148 1.08 1.87 2.02
CA TYR A 148 1.84 0.64 1.90
C TYR A 148 1.26 -0.31 0.87
N VAL A 149 2.12 -1.16 0.34
CA VAL A 149 1.74 -2.33 -0.46
C VAL A 149 1.93 -3.59 0.36
N ILE A 150 1.14 -4.59 0.05
CA ILE A 150 1.17 -5.87 0.74
C ILE A 150 1.00 -6.99 -0.27
N GLY A 151 1.71 -8.10 -0.06
CA GLY A 151 1.58 -9.30 -0.88
C GLY A 151 1.91 -10.55 -0.08
N GLY A 152 1.22 -11.63 -0.36
CA GLY A 152 1.41 -12.85 0.42
C GLY A 152 0.65 -14.04 -0.08
N VAL A 153 0.71 -15.09 0.72
CA VAL A 153 0.09 -16.38 0.46
C VAL A 153 -0.80 -16.78 1.63
N GLY A 154 -1.76 -17.62 1.34
CA GLY A 154 -2.64 -18.10 2.40
C GLY A 154 -3.51 -19.26 1.93
N THR A 155 -4.54 -19.50 2.70
CA THR A 155 -5.54 -20.52 2.43
C THR A 155 -6.93 -19.94 2.66
N THR A 156 -7.79 -20.09 1.67
CA THR A 156 -9.21 -19.75 1.77
C THR A 156 -10.03 -21.04 1.83
N LYS A 157 -10.86 -21.16 2.84
CA LYS A 157 -11.82 -22.25 3.01
C LYS A 157 -13.18 -21.76 2.54
N PHE A 158 -13.70 -22.40 1.52
CA PHE A 158 -15.01 -22.14 0.95
C PHE A 158 -15.69 -23.47 0.63
N ASN A 159 -16.96 -23.63 1.01
CA ASN A 159 -17.74 -24.87 0.81
C ASN A 159 -16.95 -26.11 1.26
N GLU A 160 -16.43 -26.09 2.50
CA GLU A 160 -15.61 -27.14 3.13
C GLU A 160 -14.27 -27.47 2.42
N GLN A 161 -14.01 -26.84 1.28
CA GLN A 161 -12.78 -27.02 0.52
C GLN A 161 -11.76 -25.94 0.85
N SER A 162 -10.54 -26.35 1.16
CA SER A 162 -9.41 -25.45 1.34
C SER A 162 -8.69 -25.20 0.02
N ARG A 163 -8.47 -23.94 -0.33
CA ARG A 163 -7.78 -23.53 -1.55
C ARG A 163 -6.60 -22.63 -1.20
N GLN A 164 -5.48 -22.85 -1.86
CA GLN A 164 -4.36 -21.91 -1.76
C GLN A 164 -4.75 -20.57 -2.37
N THR A 165 -4.39 -19.50 -1.68
CA THR A 165 -4.74 -18.14 -2.04
C THR A 165 -3.47 -17.32 -2.14
N LEU A 166 -3.33 -16.56 -3.23
CA LEU A 166 -2.41 -15.45 -3.33
C LEU A 166 -3.17 -14.18 -2.95
N ASN A 167 -2.56 -13.31 -2.18
CA ASN A 167 -3.15 -12.01 -1.87
C ASN A 167 -2.16 -10.88 -2.17
N PHE A 168 -2.65 -9.80 -2.68
CA PHE A 168 -1.90 -8.56 -2.87
C PHE A 168 -2.83 -7.36 -2.74
N GLY A 169 -2.27 -6.23 -2.36
CA GLY A 169 -3.09 -5.06 -2.13
C GLY A 169 -2.29 -3.83 -1.74
N LEU A 170 -3.02 -2.81 -1.42
CA LEU A 170 -2.50 -1.55 -0.91
C LEU A 170 -3.33 -1.11 0.29
N GLY A 171 -2.72 -0.33 1.16
CA GLY A 171 -3.39 0.20 2.33
C GLY A 171 -2.87 1.57 2.72
N LEU A 172 -3.67 2.24 3.52
CA LEU A 172 -3.35 3.49 4.17
C LEU A 172 -3.40 3.26 5.68
N ARG A 173 -2.33 3.64 6.36
CA ARG A 173 -2.22 3.64 7.82
C ARG A 173 -2.11 5.05 8.34
N VAL A 174 -2.92 5.41 9.33
CA VAL A 174 -2.90 6.72 9.99
C VAL A 174 -2.67 6.51 11.48
N TYR A 175 -1.55 6.98 12.00
CA TYR A 175 -1.19 6.83 13.41
C TYR A 175 -1.94 7.86 14.26
N LEU A 176 -2.82 7.38 15.14
CA LEU A 176 -3.59 8.24 16.06
C LEU A 176 -2.72 8.69 17.23
N GLY A 177 -1.75 7.89 17.61
CA GLY A 177 -0.81 8.13 18.70
C GLY A 177 0.41 7.23 18.61
N GLN A 178 1.12 7.06 19.72
CA GLN A 178 2.33 6.24 19.78
C GLN A 178 2.07 4.73 19.70
N ARG A 179 0.83 4.29 19.94
CA ARG A 179 0.48 2.87 20.07
C ARG A 179 -0.75 2.47 19.28
N SER A 180 -1.36 3.36 18.53
CA SER A 180 -2.61 3.08 17.85
C SER A 180 -2.64 3.68 16.45
N ALA A 181 -3.22 2.95 15.52
CA ALA A 181 -3.42 3.39 14.15
C ALA A 181 -4.78 2.94 13.61
N LEU A 182 -5.32 3.74 12.69
CA LEU A 182 -6.39 3.33 11.80
C LEU A 182 -5.76 2.85 10.50
N GLN A 183 -6.37 1.84 9.91
CA GLN A 183 -5.93 1.26 8.65
C GLN A 183 -7.12 1.10 7.71
N VAL A 184 -6.89 1.38 6.44
CA VAL A 184 -7.84 1.08 5.36
C VAL A 184 -7.07 0.27 4.33
N ASP A 185 -7.55 -0.92 4.02
CA ASP A 185 -6.92 -1.87 3.12
C ASP A 185 -7.83 -2.19 1.95
N MET A 186 -7.25 -2.28 0.78
CA MET A 186 -7.84 -2.88 -0.41
C MET A 186 -6.95 -4.04 -0.83
N ARG A 187 -7.49 -5.25 -0.84
CA ARG A 187 -6.76 -6.48 -1.17
C ARG A 187 -7.51 -7.28 -2.24
N ASP A 188 -6.77 -7.93 -3.10
CA ASP A 188 -7.29 -8.94 -4.01
C ASP A 188 -6.80 -10.31 -3.56
N HIS A 189 -7.74 -11.22 -3.38
CA HIS A 189 -7.50 -12.62 -3.02
C HIS A 189 -7.74 -13.49 -4.24
N VAL A 190 -6.67 -14.03 -4.80
CA VAL A 190 -6.72 -14.87 -5.99
C VAL A 190 -6.62 -16.34 -5.58
N PHE A 191 -7.65 -17.10 -5.85
CA PHE A 191 -7.68 -18.54 -5.65
C PHE A 191 -8.50 -19.24 -6.72
N SER A 192 -8.28 -20.54 -6.89
CA SER A 192 -8.97 -21.32 -7.91
C SER A 192 -10.26 -21.89 -7.36
N LEU A 193 -11.37 -21.63 -8.04
CA LEU A 193 -12.64 -22.31 -7.81
C LEU A 193 -12.94 -23.28 -8.96
N ASP A 194 -13.56 -24.40 -8.62
CA ASP A 194 -14.10 -25.33 -9.60
C ASP A 194 -15.59 -25.03 -9.77
N LEU A 195 -15.89 -24.28 -10.81
CA LEU A 195 -17.25 -23.89 -11.14
C LEU A 195 -17.70 -24.68 -12.36
N LEU A 196 -18.73 -25.50 -12.19
CA LEU A 196 -19.34 -26.31 -13.27
C LEU A 196 -18.33 -27.22 -14.00
N GLY A 197 -17.39 -27.81 -13.27
CA GLY A 197 -16.39 -28.73 -13.83
C GLY A 197 -15.23 -28.05 -14.55
N LYS A 198 -15.10 -26.74 -14.46
CA LYS A 198 -13.95 -25.96 -14.95
C LYS A 198 -13.23 -25.27 -13.80
N ARG A 199 -11.95 -25.54 -13.67
CA ARG A 199 -11.08 -24.86 -12.70
C ARG A 199 -10.72 -23.47 -13.24
N GLN A 200 -11.12 -22.43 -12.54
CA GLN A 200 -10.84 -21.03 -12.91
C GLN A 200 -10.25 -20.29 -11.72
N ASN A 201 -9.29 -19.41 -12.00
CA ASN A 201 -8.81 -18.46 -11.00
C ASN A 201 -9.85 -17.35 -10.85
N THR A 202 -10.20 -17.04 -9.62
CA THR A 202 -11.13 -15.96 -9.28
C THR A 202 -10.42 -14.85 -8.55
N HIS A 203 -10.81 -13.63 -8.85
CA HIS A 203 -10.37 -12.42 -8.17
C HIS A 203 -11.43 -12.01 -7.16
N ASN A 204 -11.02 -11.83 -5.91
CA ASN A 204 -11.96 -11.56 -4.83
C ASN A 204 -11.46 -10.33 -4.07
N LEU A 205 -12.15 -9.21 -4.30
CA LEU A 205 -11.73 -7.92 -3.78
C LEU A 205 -12.25 -7.72 -2.35
N GLU A 206 -11.35 -7.37 -1.46
CA GLU A 206 -11.65 -7.03 -0.07
C GLU A 206 -11.33 -5.55 0.17
N LEU A 207 -12.29 -4.82 0.73
CA LEU A 207 -12.11 -3.45 1.21
C LEU A 207 -12.45 -3.43 2.69
N THR A 208 -11.45 -3.12 3.53
CA THR A 208 -11.61 -3.15 4.98
C THR A 208 -11.09 -1.89 5.64
N ALA A 209 -11.71 -1.54 6.75
CA ALA A 209 -11.20 -0.57 7.72
C ALA A 209 -10.90 -1.29 9.04
N GLY A 210 -9.82 -0.92 9.70
CA GLY A 210 -9.37 -1.59 10.91
C GLY A 210 -8.70 -0.65 11.89
N PHE A 211 -8.57 -1.14 13.11
CA PHE A 211 -7.82 -0.51 14.19
C PHE A 211 -6.69 -1.44 14.61
N ALA A 212 -5.50 -0.86 14.78
CA ALA A 212 -4.31 -1.57 15.22
C ALA A 212 -3.74 -0.94 16.49
N TYR A 213 -3.20 -1.80 17.35
CA TYR A 213 -2.49 -1.43 18.56
C TYR A 213 -1.07 -2.02 18.54
N TYR A 214 -0.09 -1.21 18.95
CA TYR A 214 1.34 -1.51 18.89
C TYR A 214 1.91 -1.70 20.30
N PHE A 215 2.70 -2.76 20.45
CA PHE A 215 3.32 -3.13 21.73
C PHE A 215 4.82 -2.92 21.71
#